data_21435f224ac481c39b8255d7ba135acf
#
_entry.id   21435f224ac481c39b8255d7ba135acf
#
_cell.length_a   1.000
_cell.length_b   1.000
_cell.length_c   1.000
_cell.angle_alpha   90.00
_cell.angle_beta   90.00
_cell.angle_gamma   90.00
#
_symmetry.space_group_name_H-M   'P 1'
#
loop_
_entity.id
_entity.type
_entity.pdbx_description
1 polymer ?
#
loop_
_entity_poly.entity_id
_entity_poly.type
_entity_poly.pdbx_seq_one_letter_code
_entity_poly.pdbx_strand_id
1 'polypeptide(L)'
;MDSVLVIGGGRFIGRHTVTEFRNAGYDVTMLTRGQHPNPFADTDVAHIEGDRNDRERLETARERVDPDAVVDCVAYFPRDVREATDVFADAEAYVYVSSGAAYGVERTPKREGETPLAGCTDAQATTDSRETYGPRKAEGDREVFAAAADGVRAMSVRPTVVYGPHDYTERFAYWVDRVAEYDRIVVPSDGLSLWQMAYVEDVASALRLVAERGTAGEAYNVGDEHAPTLREWVDLLAGVHETDVETIGVGERELATAGLEPDDFPMYRDSPHLLSTAKLRDIGWSSTPHETALAVTVAEHRENDRTGREFGPDRDTETTLIDHLTE
;
A
#
# COMPACT_ATOMS: atom_id res chain seq x y z
N MET A 1 -15.31 -10.59 -18.58
CA MET A 1 -15.22 -9.46 -17.57
C MET A 1 -15.25 -8.14 -18.35
N ASP A 2 -16.34 -7.40 -18.24
CA ASP A 2 -16.52 -6.11 -18.94
C ASP A 2 -16.78 -4.96 -17.94
N SER A 3 -17.33 -5.27 -16.76
CA SER A 3 -17.71 -4.32 -15.72
C SER A 3 -16.98 -4.58 -14.39
N VAL A 4 -16.58 -3.51 -13.68
CA VAL A 4 -15.84 -3.58 -12.42
C VAL A 4 -16.39 -2.61 -11.40
N LEU A 5 -16.65 -3.12 -10.19
CA LEU A 5 -16.96 -2.30 -9.01
C LEU A 5 -15.71 -2.14 -8.15
N VAL A 6 -15.26 -0.90 -7.93
CA VAL A 6 -14.16 -0.58 -7.00
C VAL A 6 -14.73 0.00 -5.70
N ILE A 7 -14.67 -0.77 -4.62
CA ILE A 7 -15.07 -0.33 -3.29
C ILE A 7 -13.92 0.45 -2.67
N GLY A 8 -14.14 1.76 -2.41
CA GLY A 8 -13.10 2.68 -1.94
C GLY A 8 -12.32 3.39 -3.07
N GLY A 9 -12.91 3.55 -4.26
CA GLY A 9 -12.27 4.08 -5.47
C GLY A 9 -11.90 5.58 -5.46
N GLY A 10 -12.16 6.32 -4.38
CA GLY A 10 -11.99 7.79 -4.38
C GLY A 10 -10.61 8.30 -3.91
N ARG A 11 -9.75 7.47 -3.35
CA ARG A 11 -8.46 7.88 -2.77
C ARG A 11 -7.36 6.90 -3.15
N PHE A 12 -6.11 7.31 -3.03
CA PHE A 12 -4.86 6.57 -3.20
C PHE A 12 -4.99 5.26 -4.02
N ILE A 13 -4.78 4.06 -3.40
CA ILE A 13 -4.82 2.76 -4.13
C ILE A 13 -6.11 2.63 -4.95
N GLY A 14 -7.28 2.93 -4.35
CA GLY A 14 -8.55 2.79 -5.06
C GLY A 14 -8.68 3.72 -6.26
N ARG A 15 -8.20 4.98 -6.17
CA ARG A 15 -8.19 5.92 -7.30
C ARG A 15 -7.35 5.40 -8.47
N HIS A 16 -6.15 4.90 -8.20
CA HIS A 16 -5.29 4.29 -9.23
C HIS A 16 -5.90 3.00 -9.79
N THR A 17 -6.58 2.20 -8.94
CA THR A 17 -7.33 1.02 -9.39
C THR A 17 -8.44 1.39 -10.37
N VAL A 18 -9.25 2.42 -10.06
CA VAL A 18 -10.28 2.93 -10.99
C VAL A 18 -9.65 3.37 -12.31
N THR A 19 -8.55 4.13 -12.24
CA THR A 19 -7.83 4.60 -13.43
C THR A 19 -7.30 3.45 -14.26
N GLU A 20 -6.71 2.44 -13.63
CA GLU A 20 -6.13 1.27 -14.30
C GLU A 20 -7.20 0.47 -15.07
N PHE A 21 -8.31 0.12 -14.41
CA PHE A 21 -9.38 -0.62 -15.08
C PHE A 21 -10.04 0.20 -16.21
N ARG A 22 -10.28 1.49 -15.98
CA ARG A 22 -10.81 2.38 -17.00
C ARG A 22 -9.89 2.47 -18.22
N ASN A 23 -8.58 2.62 -18.02
CA ASN A 23 -7.59 2.66 -19.10
C ASN A 23 -7.48 1.32 -19.84
N ALA A 24 -7.77 0.21 -19.17
CA ALA A 24 -7.85 -1.11 -19.77
C ALA A 24 -9.17 -1.35 -20.55
N GLY A 25 -10.12 -0.39 -20.51
CA GLY A 25 -11.36 -0.44 -21.29
C GLY A 25 -12.55 -1.06 -20.59
N TYR A 26 -12.48 -1.24 -19.25
CA TYR A 26 -13.61 -1.73 -18.46
C TYR A 26 -14.61 -0.61 -18.15
N ASP A 27 -15.88 -0.99 -18.03
CA ASP A 27 -16.91 -0.11 -17.43
C ASP A 27 -16.74 -0.10 -15.91
N VAL A 28 -16.34 1.05 -15.35
CA VAL A 28 -15.97 1.15 -13.96
C VAL A 28 -16.99 1.94 -13.14
N THR A 29 -17.46 1.31 -12.08
CA THR A 29 -18.24 1.96 -11.02
C THR A 29 -17.43 2.00 -9.74
N MET A 30 -17.39 3.14 -9.04
CA MET A 30 -16.81 3.23 -7.70
C MET A 30 -17.90 3.38 -6.64
N LEU A 31 -17.71 2.70 -5.50
CA LEU A 31 -18.51 2.87 -4.28
C LEU A 31 -17.68 3.60 -3.23
N THR A 32 -18.15 4.76 -2.77
CA THR A 32 -17.49 5.53 -1.70
C THR A 32 -18.53 6.19 -0.79
N ARG A 33 -18.12 6.64 0.39
CA ARG A 33 -19.01 7.34 1.35
C ARG A 33 -19.30 8.80 0.98
N GLY A 34 -18.79 9.31 -0.13
CA GLY A 34 -18.98 10.71 -0.53
C GLY A 34 -18.29 11.75 0.39
N GLN A 35 -17.41 11.35 1.30
CA GLN A 35 -16.78 12.25 2.27
C GLN A 35 -15.59 13.06 1.69
N HIS A 36 -15.16 12.73 0.50
CA HIS A 36 -14.09 13.41 -0.24
C HIS A 36 -14.57 13.77 -1.65
N PRO A 37 -13.99 14.79 -2.28
CA PRO A 37 -14.31 15.12 -3.67
C PRO A 37 -14.17 13.90 -4.56
N ASN A 38 -15.09 13.76 -5.52
CA ASN A 38 -15.01 12.71 -6.52
C ASN A 38 -13.94 13.06 -7.57
N PRO A 39 -12.82 12.32 -7.65
CA PRO A 39 -11.76 12.63 -8.61
C PRO A 39 -12.13 12.30 -10.07
N PHE A 40 -13.27 11.65 -10.27
CA PHE A 40 -13.77 11.22 -11.58
C PHE A 40 -15.09 11.90 -11.97
N ALA A 41 -15.46 13.02 -11.34
CA ALA A 41 -16.74 13.69 -11.56
C ALA A 41 -16.98 14.09 -13.03
N ASP A 42 -15.89 14.41 -13.76
CA ASP A 42 -15.94 14.83 -15.16
C ASP A 42 -15.55 13.70 -16.13
N THR A 43 -15.70 12.45 -15.71
CA THR A 43 -15.37 11.26 -16.50
C THR A 43 -16.59 10.34 -16.66
N ASP A 44 -16.39 9.24 -17.38
CA ASP A 44 -17.37 8.16 -17.58
C ASP A 44 -17.47 7.17 -16.40
N VAL A 45 -16.67 7.34 -15.34
CA VAL A 45 -16.72 6.50 -14.15
C VAL A 45 -17.99 6.75 -13.37
N ALA A 46 -18.82 5.72 -13.22
CA ALA A 46 -20.02 5.80 -12.40
C ALA A 46 -19.69 5.85 -10.91
N HIS A 47 -20.50 6.59 -10.13
CA HIS A 47 -20.30 6.70 -8.69
C HIS A 47 -21.58 6.33 -7.93
N ILE A 48 -21.43 5.45 -6.96
CA ILE A 48 -22.43 5.10 -5.96
C ILE A 48 -21.95 5.62 -4.61
N GLU A 49 -22.78 6.45 -3.98
CA GLU A 49 -22.53 6.90 -2.61
C GLU A 49 -23.15 5.93 -1.61
N GLY A 50 -22.32 5.38 -0.71
CA GLY A 50 -22.74 4.45 0.31
C GLY A 50 -21.59 4.02 1.23
N ASP A 51 -21.94 3.64 2.46
CA ASP A 51 -20.98 3.03 3.39
C ASP A 51 -20.88 1.52 3.10
N ARG A 52 -19.66 1.01 2.88
CA ARG A 52 -19.43 -0.40 2.66
C ARG A 52 -19.75 -1.27 3.88
N ASN A 53 -19.84 -0.67 5.07
CA ASN A 53 -20.26 -1.36 6.30
C ASN A 53 -21.81 -1.51 6.40
N ASP A 54 -22.54 -0.93 5.48
CA ASP A 54 -23.98 -1.12 5.33
C ASP A 54 -24.24 -2.15 4.23
N ARG A 55 -24.63 -3.35 4.64
CA ARG A 55 -24.91 -4.46 3.73
C ARG A 55 -25.95 -4.10 2.66
N GLU A 56 -26.99 -3.34 2.99
CA GLU A 56 -28.01 -2.91 2.04
C GLU A 56 -27.40 -2.06 0.92
N ARG A 57 -26.35 -1.30 1.22
CA ARG A 57 -25.61 -0.51 0.23
C ARG A 57 -24.78 -1.38 -0.72
N LEU A 58 -24.15 -2.44 -0.22
CA LEU A 58 -23.45 -3.42 -1.06
C LEU A 58 -24.45 -4.17 -1.96
N GLU A 59 -25.59 -4.61 -1.43
CA GLU A 59 -26.67 -5.27 -2.20
C GLU A 59 -27.24 -4.33 -3.27
N THR A 60 -27.49 -3.06 -2.92
CA THR A 60 -27.92 -2.04 -3.89
C THR A 60 -26.85 -1.83 -5.00
N ALA A 61 -25.56 -1.79 -4.63
CA ALA A 61 -24.49 -1.66 -5.61
C ALA A 61 -24.44 -2.89 -6.54
N ARG A 62 -24.57 -4.11 -5.99
CA ARG A 62 -24.64 -5.34 -6.77
C ARG A 62 -25.81 -5.30 -7.77
N GLU A 63 -27.03 -4.98 -7.31
CA GLU A 63 -28.21 -4.94 -8.16
C GLU A 63 -28.14 -3.88 -9.28
N ARG A 64 -27.47 -2.75 -9.01
CA ARG A 64 -27.39 -1.63 -9.97
C ARG A 64 -26.30 -1.81 -10.99
N VAL A 65 -25.19 -2.45 -10.63
CA VAL A 65 -23.99 -2.57 -11.45
C VAL A 65 -23.89 -3.95 -12.09
N ASP A 66 -24.33 -5.00 -11.36
CA ASP A 66 -24.12 -6.41 -11.72
C ASP A 66 -22.67 -6.65 -12.17
N PRO A 67 -21.68 -6.35 -11.28
CA PRO A 67 -20.28 -6.29 -11.69
C PRO A 67 -19.71 -7.69 -11.98
N ASP A 68 -18.96 -7.81 -13.08
CA ASP A 68 -18.17 -9.02 -13.35
C ASP A 68 -17.03 -9.15 -12.35
N ALA A 69 -16.44 -8.04 -11.92
CA ALA A 69 -15.40 -8.06 -10.89
C ALA A 69 -15.62 -7.01 -9.80
N VAL A 70 -15.17 -7.35 -8.59
CA VAL A 70 -15.17 -6.44 -7.44
C VAL A 70 -13.76 -6.34 -6.89
N VAL A 71 -13.25 -5.11 -6.73
CA VAL A 71 -11.98 -4.83 -6.04
C VAL A 71 -12.27 -4.05 -4.77
N ASP A 72 -11.96 -4.65 -3.61
CA ASP A 72 -12.22 -4.03 -2.30
C ASP A 72 -10.94 -3.45 -1.69
N CYS A 73 -10.79 -2.14 -1.83
CA CYS A 73 -9.64 -1.38 -1.34
C CYS A 73 -9.77 -0.94 0.13
N VAL A 74 -10.95 -1.08 0.73
CA VAL A 74 -11.24 -0.53 2.07
C VAL A 74 -11.87 -1.53 3.04
N ALA A 75 -11.72 -2.82 2.79
CA ALA A 75 -12.02 -3.84 3.78
C ALA A 75 -10.91 -3.89 4.84
N TYR A 76 -11.15 -3.30 6.00
CA TYR A 76 -10.19 -3.23 7.10
C TYR A 76 -10.42 -4.28 8.17
N PHE A 77 -11.59 -4.90 8.20
CA PHE A 77 -11.97 -5.94 9.14
C PHE A 77 -12.34 -7.24 8.43
N PRO A 78 -12.12 -8.41 9.05
CA PRO A 78 -12.49 -9.70 8.46
C PRO A 78 -13.96 -9.78 8.06
N ARG A 79 -14.86 -9.23 8.88
CA ARG A 79 -16.30 -9.14 8.58
C ARG A 79 -16.58 -8.43 7.26
N ASP A 80 -15.75 -7.43 6.94
CA ASP A 80 -15.92 -6.66 5.71
C ASP A 80 -15.71 -7.55 4.48
N VAL A 81 -14.70 -8.40 4.52
CA VAL A 81 -14.40 -9.37 3.46
C VAL A 81 -15.50 -10.41 3.37
N ARG A 82 -15.93 -10.99 4.51
CA ARG A 82 -17.01 -11.99 4.55
C ARG A 82 -18.30 -11.46 3.95
N GLU A 83 -18.72 -10.26 4.35
CA GLU A 83 -19.94 -9.63 3.82
C GLU A 83 -19.85 -9.37 2.32
N ALA A 84 -18.71 -8.85 1.83
CA ALA A 84 -18.55 -8.58 0.42
C ALA A 84 -18.49 -9.87 -0.42
N THR A 85 -17.78 -10.90 0.03
CA THR A 85 -17.74 -12.19 -0.69
C THR A 85 -19.09 -12.90 -0.71
N ASP A 86 -19.94 -12.70 0.31
CA ASP A 86 -21.31 -13.21 0.31
C ASP A 86 -22.21 -12.42 -0.66
N VAL A 87 -22.16 -11.09 -0.62
CA VAL A 87 -23.00 -10.24 -1.49
C VAL A 87 -22.62 -10.40 -2.96
N PHE A 88 -21.34 -10.51 -3.27
CA PHE A 88 -20.82 -10.61 -4.64
C PHE A 88 -20.38 -12.03 -5.03
N ALA A 89 -21.02 -13.05 -4.43
CA ALA A 89 -20.63 -14.45 -4.64
C ALA A 89 -20.72 -14.90 -6.12
N ASP A 90 -21.61 -14.28 -6.89
CA ASP A 90 -21.81 -14.61 -8.31
C ASP A 90 -20.89 -13.85 -9.27
N ALA A 91 -20.07 -12.87 -8.76
CA ALA A 91 -19.11 -12.16 -9.60
C ALA A 91 -18.01 -13.09 -10.11
N GLU A 92 -17.52 -12.83 -11.33
CA GLU A 92 -16.43 -13.60 -11.92
C GLU A 92 -15.11 -13.43 -11.12
N ALA A 93 -14.95 -12.35 -10.36
CA ALA A 93 -13.80 -12.14 -9.48
C ALA A 93 -14.13 -11.22 -8.31
N TYR A 94 -13.65 -11.58 -7.12
CA TYR A 94 -13.52 -10.68 -5.96
C TYR A 94 -12.06 -10.58 -5.56
N VAL A 95 -11.50 -9.36 -5.52
CA VAL A 95 -10.10 -9.11 -5.16
C VAL A 95 -10.03 -8.24 -3.92
N TYR A 96 -9.49 -8.81 -2.85
CA TYR A 96 -9.28 -8.15 -1.57
C TYR A 96 -7.90 -7.47 -1.52
N VAL A 97 -7.85 -6.18 -1.21
CA VAL A 97 -6.60 -5.50 -0.91
C VAL A 97 -6.19 -5.79 0.54
N SER A 98 -5.37 -6.83 0.70
CA SER A 98 -4.77 -7.24 1.97
C SER A 98 -3.51 -6.40 2.28
N SER A 99 -2.47 -6.99 2.85
CA SER A 99 -1.19 -6.33 3.16
C SER A 99 -0.09 -7.35 3.42
N GLY A 100 1.16 -7.00 3.14
CA GLY A 100 2.33 -7.73 3.61
C GLY A 100 2.44 -7.84 5.14
N ALA A 101 1.74 -6.95 5.88
CA ALA A 101 1.63 -7.04 7.34
C ALA A 101 0.80 -8.24 7.83
N ALA A 102 0.09 -8.93 6.95
CA ALA A 102 -0.66 -10.14 7.28
C ALA A 102 0.24 -11.34 7.65
N TYR A 103 1.51 -11.32 7.29
CA TYR A 103 2.45 -12.38 7.67
C TYR A 103 2.82 -12.31 9.16
N GLY A 104 2.75 -13.47 9.84
CA GLY A 104 2.94 -13.59 11.30
C GLY A 104 4.37 -13.90 11.73
N VAL A 105 5.28 -14.13 10.80
CA VAL A 105 6.69 -14.41 11.09
C VAL A 105 7.60 -13.66 10.14
N GLU A 106 8.77 -13.25 10.65
CA GLU A 106 9.79 -12.63 9.83
C GLU A 106 10.57 -13.71 9.05
N ARG A 107 10.51 -13.59 7.73
CA ARG A 107 11.27 -14.36 6.74
C ARG A 107 11.67 -13.46 5.60
N THR A 108 12.82 -13.71 5.00
CA THR A 108 13.35 -12.95 3.88
C THR A 108 13.64 -13.88 2.70
N PRO A 109 12.89 -13.78 1.58
CA PRO A 109 11.62 -13.07 1.44
C PRO A 109 10.43 -13.87 2.02
N LYS A 110 9.34 -13.16 2.34
CA LYS A 110 8.05 -13.78 2.66
C LYS A 110 7.39 -14.28 1.38
N ARG A 111 6.79 -15.48 1.42
CA ARG A 111 6.19 -16.14 0.26
C ARG A 111 4.76 -16.58 0.57
N GLU A 112 3.91 -16.44 -0.41
CA GLU A 112 2.53 -16.96 -0.36
C GLU A 112 2.55 -18.49 -0.20
N GLY A 113 1.67 -19.01 0.64
CA GLY A 113 1.57 -20.45 0.91
C GLY A 113 2.67 -21.04 1.79
N GLU A 114 3.84 -20.38 1.93
CA GLU A 114 4.97 -20.86 2.71
C GLU A 114 5.15 -20.12 4.05
N THR A 115 4.97 -18.80 4.03
CA THR A 115 5.12 -17.96 5.22
C THR A 115 3.78 -17.88 5.96
N PRO A 116 3.73 -18.31 7.24
CA PRO A 116 2.49 -18.32 8.00
C PRO A 116 1.88 -16.91 8.16
N LEU A 117 0.57 -16.85 8.12
CA LEU A 117 -0.19 -15.64 8.46
C LEU A 117 -0.21 -15.43 9.97
N ALA A 118 -0.31 -14.17 10.38
CA ALA A 118 -0.50 -13.79 11.77
C ALA A 118 -1.78 -14.42 12.34
N GLY A 119 -1.72 -14.85 13.62
CA GLY A 119 -2.92 -15.20 14.35
C GLY A 119 -3.79 -13.97 14.58
N CYS A 120 -5.11 -14.16 14.64
CA CYS A 120 -6.06 -13.12 14.98
C CYS A 120 -7.03 -13.63 16.03
N THR A 121 -7.14 -12.97 17.18
CA THR A 121 -8.17 -13.26 18.18
C THR A 121 -9.47 -12.53 17.85
N ASP A 122 -10.61 -12.97 18.41
CA ASP A 122 -11.90 -12.29 18.22
C ASP A 122 -11.85 -10.81 18.63
N ALA A 123 -11.09 -10.48 19.68
CA ALA A 123 -10.89 -9.10 20.12
C ALA A 123 -10.09 -8.29 19.08
N GLN A 124 -9.02 -8.86 18.52
CA GLN A 124 -8.24 -8.21 17.47
C GLN A 124 -9.03 -8.03 16.18
N ALA A 125 -9.87 -8.99 15.82
CA ALA A 125 -10.71 -8.95 14.63
C ALA A 125 -11.69 -7.76 14.60
N THR A 126 -11.97 -7.16 15.76
CA THR A 126 -12.95 -6.07 15.92
C THR A 126 -12.35 -4.76 16.43
N THR A 127 -11.07 -4.75 16.82
CA THR A 127 -10.38 -3.56 17.35
C THR A 127 -9.60 -2.86 16.25
N ASP A 128 -9.80 -1.55 16.08
CA ASP A 128 -9.03 -0.74 15.13
C ASP A 128 -7.82 -0.10 15.83
N SER A 129 -6.66 -0.73 15.68
CA SER A 129 -5.39 -0.20 16.13
C SER A 129 -4.23 -0.62 15.20
N ARG A 130 -3.07 0.02 15.36
CA ARG A 130 -1.86 -0.32 14.61
C ARG A 130 -1.44 -1.77 14.85
N GLU A 131 -1.50 -2.23 16.11
CA GLU A 131 -1.08 -3.58 16.53
C GLU A 131 -2.01 -4.67 15.98
N THR A 132 -3.30 -4.36 15.78
CA THR A 132 -4.27 -5.31 15.25
C THR A 132 -4.37 -5.31 13.73
N TYR A 133 -3.72 -4.36 13.05
CA TYR A 133 -3.82 -4.22 11.60
C TYR A 133 -3.36 -5.48 10.85
N GLY A 134 -2.16 -6.00 11.15
CA GLY A 134 -1.63 -7.23 10.56
C GLY A 134 -2.52 -8.45 10.83
N PRO A 135 -2.87 -8.75 12.10
CA PRO A 135 -3.84 -9.79 12.46
C PRO A 135 -5.18 -9.68 11.71
N ARG A 136 -5.77 -8.47 11.61
CA ARG A 136 -7.03 -8.26 10.88
C ARG A 136 -6.89 -8.54 9.38
N LYS A 137 -5.80 -8.09 8.75
CA LYS A 137 -5.52 -8.37 7.34
C LYS A 137 -5.31 -9.86 7.09
N ALA A 138 -4.63 -10.56 8.01
CA ALA A 138 -4.46 -12.01 7.96
C ALA A 138 -5.79 -12.77 8.07
N GLU A 139 -6.70 -12.29 8.93
CA GLU A 139 -8.02 -12.90 9.06
C GLU A 139 -8.90 -12.61 7.84
N GLY A 140 -8.79 -11.41 7.24
CA GLY A 140 -9.42 -11.10 5.95
C GLY A 140 -8.96 -12.03 4.83
N ASP A 141 -7.67 -12.38 4.79
CA ASP A 141 -7.17 -13.40 3.86
C ASP A 141 -7.81 -14.77 4.09
N ARG A 142 -8.03 -15.18 5.36
CA ARG A 142 -8.72 -16.45 5.69
C ARG A 142 -10.17 -16.43 5.23
N GLU A 143 -10.87 -15.30 5.35
CA GLU A 143 -12.23 -15.15 4.80
C GLU A 143 -12.23 -15.30 3.26
N VAL A 144 -11.23 -14.74 2.55
CA VAL A 144 -11.05 -14.97 1.10
C VAL A 144 -10.87 -16.46 0.80
N PHE A 145 -10.03 -17.16 1.55
CA PHE A 145 -9.78 -18.60 1.34
C PHE A 145 -11.01 -19.44 1.65
N ALA A 146 -11.77 -19.08 2.69
CA ALA A 146 -13.02 -19.74 3.02
C ALA A 146 -14.07 -19.53 1.92
N ALA A 147 -14.28 -18.31 1.45
CA ALA A 147 -15.19 -18.01 0.35
C ALA A 147 -14.82 -18.77 -0.94
N ALA A 148 -13.52 -18.90 -1.21
CA ALA A 148 -13.04 -19.67 -2.37
C ALA A 148 -13.31 -21.18 -2.21
N ALA A 149 -13.22 -21.73 -1.00
CA ALA A 149 -13.58 -23.12 -0.74
C ALA A 149 -15.08 -23.39 -0.94
N ASP A 150 -15.92 -22.35 -0.76
CA ASP A 150 -17.36 -22.37 -1.02
C ASP A 150 -17.74 -22.05 -2.47
N GLY A 151 -16.72 -21.87 -3.35
CA GLY A 151 -16.91 -21.72 -4.80
C GLY A 151 -16.87 -20.29 -5.32
N VAL A 152 -16.66 -19.27 -4.47
CA VAL A 152 -16.48 -17.88 -4.88
C VAL A 152 -15.07 -17.70 -5.46
N ARG A 153 -14.94 -17.06 -6.63
CA ARG A 153 -13.60 -16.75 -7.17
C ARG A 153 -13.01 -15.52 -6.48
N ALA A 154 -12.61 -15.71 -5.20
CA ALA A 154 -12.02 -14.70 -4.35
C ALA A 154 -10.51 -14.86 -4.24
N MET A 155 -9.76 -13.75 -4.33
CA MET A 155 -8.30 -13.67 -4.25
C MET A 155 -7.87 -12.51 -3.35
N SER A 156 -6.63 -12.57 -2.85
CA SER A 156 -6.00 -11.50 -2.08
C SER A 156 -4.79 -10.91 -2.81
N VAL A 157 -4.59 -9.61 -2.69
CA VAL A 157 -3.36 -8.92 -3.08
C VAL A 157 -2.72 -8.32 -1.84
N ARG A 158 -1.43 -8.62 -1.59
CA ARG A 158 -0.67 -8.21 -0.39
C ARG A 158 0.44 -7.23 -0.76
N PRO A 159 0.18 -5.93 -0.82
CA PRO A 159 1.24 -4.96 -1.07
C PRO A 159 2.15 -4.81 0.16
N THR A 160 3.41 -4.44 -0.09
CA THR A 160 4.31 -3.85 0.89
C THR A 160 3.85 -2.44 1.25
N VAL A 161 4.75 -1.56 1.73
CA VAL A 161 4.43 -0.14 1.89
C VAL A 161 4.21 0.48 0.52
N VAL A 162 3.02 1.02 0.30
CA VAL A 162 2.66 1.64 -0.98
C VAL A 162 3.06 3.11 -0.97
N TYR A 163 3.65 3.59 -2.07
CA TYR A 163 4.02 4.98 -2.31
C TYR A 163 3.54 5.43 -3.69
N GLY A 164 3.51 6.72 -3.93
CA GLY A 164 3.16 7.27 -5.23
C GLY A 164 2.20 8.45 -5.15
N PRO A 165 1.71 8.94 -6.30
CA PRO A 165 0.79 10.06 -6.35
C PRO A 165 -0.46 9.83 -5.50
N HIS A 166 -0.91 10.90 -4.84
CA HIS A 166 -2.09 10.90 -3.96
C HIS A 166 -1.97 10.05 -2.69
N ASP A 167 -0.75 9.68 -2.27
CA ASP A 167 -0.52 9.04 -0.98
C ASP A 167 -0.82 10.02 0.15
N TYR A 168 -1.94 9.84 0.81
CA TYR A 168 -2.36 10.66 1.96
C TYR A 168 -1.75 10.19 3.29
N THR A 169 -0.98 9.10 3.29
CA THR A 169 -0.27 8.62 4.49
C THR A 169 1.05 9.35 4.71
N GLU A 170 1.59 9.94 3.66
CA GLU A 170 2.75 10.88 3.60
C GLU A 170 4.04 10.43 4.30
N ARG A 171 4.14 9.15 4.66
CA ARG A 171 5.34 8.62 5.36
C ARG A 171 6.60 8.68 4.50
N PHE A 172 6.47 8.48 3.19
CA PHE A 172 7.58 8.61 2.25
C PHE A 172 7.88 10.08 1.94
N ALA A 173 6.91 10.97 2.07
CA ALA A 173 7.05 12.40 1.85
C ALA A 173 8.11 13.04 2.79
N TYR A 174 8.32 12.51 4.01
CA TYR A 174 9.40 12.96 4.88
C TYR A 174 10.77 12.88 4.17
N TRP A 175 11.07 11.77 3.52
CA TRP A 175 12.33 11.58 2.81
C TRP A 175 12.40 12.42 1.53
N VAL A 176 11.28 12.60 0.82
CA VAL A 176 11.17 13.48 -0.34
C VAL A 176 11.55 14.92 0.05
N ASP A 177 10.97 15.44 1.15
CA ASP A 177 11.25 16.79 1.64
C ASP A 177 12.69 16.92 2.13
N ARG A 178 13.19 15.94 2.90
CA ARG A 178 14.56 16.00 3.42
C ARG A 178 15.59 16.11 2.32
N VAL A 179 15.46 15.30 1.27
CA VAL A 179 16.37 15.32 0.12
C VAL A 179 16.22 16.60 -0.70
N ALA A 180 15.00 17.15 -0.81
CA ALA A 180 14.77 18.38 -1.54
C ALA A 180 15.35 19.64 -0.88
N GLU A 181 15.40 19.65 0.46
CA GLU A 181 15.67 20.87 1.24
C GLU A 181 17.09 20.94 1.84
N TYR A 182 17.76 19.77 2.00
CA TYR A 182 19.00 19.70 2.76
C TYR A 182 20.08 18.86 2.08
N ASP A 183 21.31 19.34 2.10
CA ASP A 183 22.54 18.68 1.58
C ASP A 183 23.13 17.64 2.54
N ARG A 184 22.67 17.62 3.80
CA ARG A 184 23.08 16.63 4.81
C ARG A 184 21.86 16.16 5.60
N ILE A 185 21.64 14.86 5.65
CA ILE A 185 20.51 14.26 6.38
C ILE A 185 20.96 13.07 7.23
N VAL A 186 20.26 12.86 8.34
CA VAL A 186 20.47 11.71 9.21
C VAL A 186 19.69 10.51 8.66
N VAL A 187 20.33 9.36 8.64
CA VAL A 187 19.69 8.06 8.42
C VAL A 187 19.91 7.17 9.65
N PRO A 188 18.88 6.49 10.17
CA PRO A 188 19.02 5.62 11.33
C PRO A 188 19.92 4.44 11.00
N SER A 189 20.73 4.03 11.96
CA SER A 189 21.77 3.01 11.83
C SER A 189 22.80 3.39 10.74
N ASP A 190 23.09 2.49 9.82
CA ASP A 190 23.98 2.75 8.69
C ASP A 190 23.25 3.02 7.37
N GLY A 191 21.90 3.06 7.43
CA GLY A 191 21.06 3.23 6.23
C GLY A 191 21.05 2.03 5.28
N LEU A 192 21.57 0.86 5.70
CA LEU A 192 21.66 -0.35 4.87
C LEU A 192 20.45 -1.29 5.00
N SER A 193 19.44 -0.94 5.80
CA SER A 193 18.19 -1.68 5.85
C SER A 193 17.50 -1.67 4.50
N LEU A 194 17.09 -2.85 4.01
CA LEU A 194 16.39 -3.00 2.74
C LEU A 194 14.93 -2.57 2.87
N TRP A 195 14.47 -1.71 1.97
CA TRP A 195 13.13 -1.15 1.94
C TRP A 195 12.42 -1.49 0.64
N GLN A 196 11.78 -2.63 0.58
CA GLN A 196 10.90 -2.93 -0.54
C GLN A 196 9.60 -2.15 -0.37
N MET A 197 9.34 -1.25 -1.28
CA MET A 197 8.07 -0.54 -1.39
C MET A 197 7.28 -1.06 -2.61
N ALA A 198 6.10 -0.53 -2.84
CA ALA A 198 5.27 -0.84 -3.98
C ALA A 198 4.75 0.48 -4.58
N TYR A 199 5.06 0.75 -5.83
CA TYR A 199 4.50 1.90 -6.54
C TYR A 199 3.00 1.70 -6.74
N VAL A 200 2.20 2.73 -6.48
CA VAL A 200 0.74 2.62 -6.43
C VAL A 200 0.11 2.18 -7.74
N GLU A 201 0.66 2.60 -8.89
CA GLU A 201 0.14 2.16 -10.20
C GLU A 201 0.47 0.68 -10.46
N ASP A 202 1.61 0.20 -9.96
CA ASP A 202 1.97 -1.21 -10.01
C ASP A 202 1.06 -2.06 -9.10
N VAL A 203 0.61 -1.52 -7.97
CA VAL A 203 -0.43 -2.15 -7.14
C VAL A 203 -1.76 -2.21 -7.91
N ALA A 204 -2.15 -1.13 -8.58
CA ALA A 204 -3.38 -1.10 -9.38
C ALA A 204 -3.34 -2.11 -10.54
N SER A 205 -2.22 -2.18 -11.27
CA SER A 205 -2.02 -3.16 -12.34
C SER A 205 -2.03 -4.60 -11.83
N ALA A 206 -1.48 -4.85 -10.63
CA ALA A 206 -1.54 -6.14 -9.97
C ALA A 206 -2.98 -6.54 -9.61
N LEU A 207 -3.78 -5.60 -9.09
CA LEU A 207 -5.19 -5.83 -8.77
C LEU A 207 -5.99 -6.22 -10.03
N ARG A 208 -5.75 -5.54 -11.15
CA ARG A 208 -6.38 -5.89 -12.44
C ARG A 208 -5.93 -7.28 -12.92
N LEU A 209 -4.63 -7.54 -12.97
CA LEU A 209 -4.12 -8.85 -13.42
C LEU A 209 -4.62 -10.00 -12.55
N VAL A 210 -4.72 -9.80 -11.22
CA VAL A 210 -5.27 -10.82 -10.32
C VAL A 210 -6.77 -11.02 -10.56
N ALA A 211 -7.54 -9.96 -10.82
CA ALA A 211 -8.94 -10.10 -11.21
C ALA A 211 -9.11 -10.89 -12.51
N GLU A 212 -8.26 -10.63 -13.51
CA GLU A 212 -8.29 -11.30 -14.82
C GLU A 212 -7.79 -12.76 -14.78
N ARG A 213 -6.66 -12.99 -14.07
CA ARG A 213 -5.84 -14.22 -14.21
C ARG A 213 -5.58 -14.96 -12.92
N GLY A 214 -5.95 -14.37 -11.77
CA GLY A 214 -5.71 -14.96 -10.46
C GLY A 214 -6.50 -16.24 -10.24
N THR A 215 -5.94 -17.13 -9.44
CA THR A 215 -6.57 -18.39 -9.03
C THR A 215 -7.36 -18.18 -7.73
N ALA A 216 -8.59 -18.68 -7.68
CA ALA A 216 -9.43 -18.63 -6.48
C ALA A 216 -8.72 -19.23 -5.26
N GLY A 217 -8.87 -18.58 -4.11
CA GLY A 217 -8.26 -19.01 -2.85
C GLY A 217 -6.76 -18.72 -2.75
N GLU A 218 -6.21 -17.94 -3.68
CA GLU A 218 -4.79 -17.62 -3.68
C GLU A 218 -4.53 -16.15 -3.29
N ALA A 219 -3.36 -15.92 -2.70
CA ALA A 219 -2.84 -14.59 -2.44
C ALA A 219 -1.68 -14.28 -3.39
N TYR A 220 -1.48 -12.97 -3.67
CA TYR A 220 -0.43 -12.45 -4.53
C TYR A 220 0.28 -11.29 -3.84
N ASN A 221 1.57 -11.42 -3.61
CA ASN A 221 2.39 -10.35 -3.05
C ASN A 221 2.71 -9.30 -4.11
N VAL A 222 2.68 -8.03 -3.72
CA VAL A 222 3.09 -6.89 -4.55
C VAL A 222 4.18 -6.09 -3.85
N GLY A 223 5.23 -5.81 -4.57
CA GLY A 223 6.36 -4.97 -4.15
C GLY A 223 7.31 -4.80 -5.32
N ASP A 224 8.08 -3.74 -5.32
CA ASP A 224 9.06 -3.48 -6.36
C ASP A 224 10.02 -4.67 -6.51
N GLU A 225 10.43 -4.97 -7.74
CA GLU A 225 11.32 -6.12 -8.00
C GLU A 225 12.70 -5.94 -7.35
N HIS A 226 13.13 -4.71 -7.17
CA HIS A 226 14.32 -4.34 -6.44
C HIS A 226 13.94 -3.76 -5.09
N ALA A 227 14.72 -4.07 -4.07
CA ALA A 227 14.54 -3.54 -2.72
C ALA A 227 15.78 -2.72 -2.36
N PRO A 228 15.82 -1.41 -2.68
CA PRO A 228 16.92 -0.55 -2.31
C PRO A 228 17.07 -0.47 -0.80
N THR A 229 18.29 -0.20 -0.34
CA THR A 229 18.55 0.27 1.02
C THR A 229 18.00 1.68 1.21
N LEU A 230 17.86 2.13 2.46
CA LEU A 230 17.45 3.51 2.72
C LEU A 230 18.42 4.53 2.08
N ARG A 231 19.74 4.27 2.09
CA ARG A 231 20.70 5.13 1.38
C ARG A 231 20.44 5.18 -0.11
N GLU A 232 20.22 4.04 -0.74
CA GLU A 232 19.91 4.00 -2.17
C GLU A 232 18.58 4.69 -2.48
N TRP A 233 17.58 4.65 -1.59
CA TRP A 233 16.36 5.46 -1.74
C TRP A 233 16.65 6.96 -1.68
N VAL A 234 17.54 7.40 -0.79
CA VAL A 234 18.01 8.80 -0.73
C VAL A 234 18.75 9.19 -2.01
N ASP A 235 19.65 8.33 -2.50
CA ASP A 235 20.37 8.58 -3.75
C ASP A 235 19.45 8.68 -4.97
N LEU A 236 18.43 7.80 -5.04
CA LEU A 236 17.40 7.84 -6.08
C LEU A 236 16.58 9.14 -6.01
N LEU A 237 16.18 9.57 -4.81
CA LEU A 237 15.49 10.84 -4.61
C LEU A 237 16.39 12.03 -4.99
N ALA A 238 17.66 12.01 -4.59
CA ALA A 238 18.63 13.05 -4.95
C ALA A 238 18.79 13.18 -6.47
N GLY A 239 18.81 12.03 -7.17
CA GLY A 239 18.82 12.02 -8.63
C GLY A 239 17.57 12.68 -9.25
N VAL A 240 16.37 12.43 -8.71
CA VAL A 240 15.13 13.06 -9.18
C VAL A 240 15.06 14.55 -8.85
N HIS A 241 15.64 14.97 -7.72
CA HIS A 241 15.72 16.38 -7.32
C HIS A 241 16.88 17.14 -8.01
N GLU A 242 17.75 16.42 -8.73
CA GLU A 242 18.98 16.97 -9.32
C GLU A 242 19.88 17.66 -8.28
N THR A 243 20.04 17.02 -7.10
CA THR A 243 20.82 17.53 -5.97
C THR A 243 21.80 16.47 -5.45
N ASP A 244 22.79 16.91 -4.67
CA ASP A 244 23.72 16.05 -3.95
C ASP A 244 23.36 16.06 -2.45
N VAL A 245 23.23 14.89 -1.83
CA VAL A 245 22.89 14.76 -0.41
C VAL A 245 23.87 13.81 0.29
N GLU A 246 24.51 14.30 1.35
CA GLU A 246 25.32 13.47 2.24
C GLU A 246 24.44 12.79 3.28
N THR A 247 24.41 11.45 3.32
CA THR A 247 23.74 10.69 4.37
C THR A 247 24.68 10.43 5.54
N ILE A 248 24.24 10.78 6.74
CA ILE A 248 24.98 10.55 8.00
C ILE A 248 24.29 9.41 8.74
N GLY A 249 24.95 8.23 8.76
CA GLY A 249 24.46 7.08 9.50
C GLY A 249 24.65 7.29 11.01
N VAL A 250 23.56 7.13 11.79
CA VAL A 250 23.55 7.39 13.23
C VAL A 250 23.02 6.19 13.98
N GLY A 251 23.84 5.64 14.89
CA GLY A 251 23.46 4.51 15.73
C GLY A 251 22.51 4.90 16.87
N GLU A 252 21.89 3.90 17.51
CA GLU A 252 20.95 4.10 18.62
C GLU A 252 21.52 4.96 19.77
N ARG A 253 22.83 4.79 20.07
CA ARG A 253 23.47 5.53 21.16
C ARG A 253 23.59 7.02 20.87
N GLU A 254 23.93 7.34 19.64
CA GLU A 254 24.04 8.72 19.18
C GLU A 254 22.64 9.36 19.07
N LEU A 255 21.65 8.64 18.52
CA LEU A 255 20.26 9.08 18.49
C LEU A 255 19.74 9.40 19.89
N ALA A 256 20.02 8.54 20.87
CA ALA A 256 19.60 8.73 22.26
C ALA A 256 20.17 10.03 22.90
N THR A 257 21.32 10.54 22.44
CA THR A 257 21.87 11.82 22.92
C THR A 257 21.01 13.02 22.52
N ALA A 258 20.27 12.89 21.41
CA ALA A 258 19.30 13.88 20.94
C ALA A 258 17.85 13.57 21.40
N GLY A 259 17.67 12.52 22.23
CA GLY A 259 16.35 12.08 22.66
C GLY A 259 15.55 11.37 21.58
N LEU A 260 16.23 10.84 20.56
CA LEU A 260 15.64 10.11 19.44
C LEU A 260 15.88 8.59 19.55
N GLU A 261 14.99 7.85 18.91
CA GLU A 261 15.09 6.41 18.67
C GLU A 261 15.02 6.13 17.16
N PRO A 262 15.53 5.00 16.67
CA PRO A 262 15.43 4.65 15.25
C PRO A 262 13.98 4.66 14.72
N ASP A 263 13.00 4.28 15.56
CA ASP A 263 11.55 4.24 15.23
C ASP A 263 10.93 5.65 15.05
N ASP A 264 11.63 6.72 15.42
CA ASP A 264 11.21 8.10 15.14
C ASP A 264 11.36 8.45 13.65
N PHE A 265 12.16 7.67 12.91
CA PHE A 265 12.30 7.86 11.48
C PHE A 265 11.21 7.05 10.73
N PRO A 266 10.48 7.69 9.79
CA PRO A 266 9.40 7.02 9.11
C PRO A 266 9.91 5.81 8.33
N MET A 267 9.15 4.72 8.43
CA MET A 267 9.38 3.46 7.74
C MET A 267 10.61 2.66 8.24
N TYR A 268 11.28 3.11 9.32
CA TYR A 268 12.37 2.32 9.92
C TYR A 268 11.89 0.92 10.32
N ARG A 269 12.77 -0.06 10.15
CA ARG A 269 12.57 -1.46 10.57
C ARG A 269 13.91 -2.09 10.95
N ASP A 270 13.90 -2.90 11.99
CA ASP A 270 15.06 -3.68 12.44
C ASP A 270 15.41 -4.81 11.48
N SER A 271 14.42 -5.26 10.69
CA SER A 271 14.57 -6.38 9.75
C SER A 271 13.93 -6.08 8.40
N PRO A 272 14.51 -6.61 7.30
CA PRO A 272 13.95 -6.42 5.97
C PRO A 272 12.54 -6.99 5.84
N HIS A 273 11.59 -6.17 5.35
CA HIS A 273 10.25 -6.62 5.00
C HIS A 273 10.16 -6.87 3.49
N LEU A 274 10.68 -8.02 3.07
CA LEU A 274 10.73 -8.40 1.66
C LEU A 274 9.66 -9.44 1.34
N LEU A 275 8.88 -9.17 0.31
CA LEU A 275 7.89 -10.07 -0.26
C LEU A 275 8.40 -10.63 -1.59
N SER A 276 8.23 -11.93 -1.81
CA SER A 276 8.46 -12.52 -3.12
C SER A 276 7.31 -12.17 -4.06
N THR A 277 7.60 -11.56 -5.18
CA THR A 277 6.61 -11.24 -6.23
C THR A 277 6.59 -12.28 -7.35
N ALA A 278 7.30 -13.41 -7.19
CA ALA A 278 7.46 -14.42 -8.23
C ALA A 278 6.11 -14.90 -8.78
N LYS A 279 5.15 -15.21 -7.89
CA LYS A 279 3.83 -15.69 -8.25
C LYS A 279 3.02 -14.67 -9.06
N LEU A 280 3.13 -13.40 -8.73
CA LEU A 280 2.47 -12.32 -9.46
C LEU A 280 3.11 -12.12 -10.85
N ARG A 281 4.44 -12.22 -10.94
CA ARG A 281 5.17 -12.18 -12.22
C ARG A 281 4.81 -13.33 -13.15
N ASP A 282 4.56 -14.52 -12.61
CA ASP A 282 4.14 -15.69 -13.40
C ASP A 282 2.83 -15.46 -14.17
N ILE A 283 1.97 -14.54 -13.70
CA ILE A 283 0.75 -14.14 -14.42
C ILE A 283 0.94 -12.89 -15.29
N GLY A 284 2.18 -12.40 -15.44
CA GLY A 284 2.56 -11.36 -16.40
C GLY A 284 2.71 -9.94 -15.83
N TRP A 285 2.83 -9.78 -14.50
CA TRP A 285 3.10 -8.50 -13.86
C TRP A 285 4.59 -8.14 -13.88
N SER A 286 4.88 -6.85 -13.92
CA SER A 286 6.23 -6.30 -13.72
C SER A 286 6.12 -4.96 -12.98
N SER A 287 7.16 -4.60 -12.22
CA SER A 287 7.22 -3.29 -11.56
C SER A 287 7.76 -2.21 -12.49
N THR A 288 7.35 -0.98 -12.22
CA THR A 288 7.89 0.25 -12.84
C THR A 288 9.30 0.52 -12.32
N PRO A 289 10.27 0.94 -13.14
CA PRO A 289 11.58 1.39 -12.66
C PRO A 289 11.46 2.52 -11.63
N HIS A 290 12.28 2.46 -10.55
CA HIS A 290 12.21 3.40 -9.44
C HIS A 290 12.32 4.86 -9.88
N GLU A 291 13.24 5.18 -10.80
CA GLU A 291 13.44 6.55 -11.29
C GLU A 291 12.16 7.10 -11.94
N THR A 292 11.44 6.27 -12.69
CA THR A 292 10.16 6.66 -13.32
C THR A 292 9.08 6.88 -12.27
N ALA A 293 8.92 5.93 -11.34
CA ALA A 293 7.93 6.02 -10.27
C ALA A 293 8.17 7.21 -9.33
N LEU A 294 9.45 7.46 -8.98
CA LEU A 294 9.83 8.59 -8.15
C LEU A 294 9.65 9.93 -8.84
N ALA A 295 9.97 10.04 -10.14
CA ALA A 295 9.76 11.29 -10.88
C ALA A 295 8.30 11.74 -10.84
N VAL A 296 7.36 10.80 -11.02
CA VAL A 296 5.92 11.09 -10.95
C VAL A 296 5.49 11.40 -9.51
N THR A 297 5.99 10.63 -8.53
CA THR A 297 5.68 10.83 -7.10
C THR A 297 6.13 12.21 -6.61
N VAL A 298 7.37 12.59 -6.90
CA VAL A 298 7.96 13.87 -6.49
C VAL A 298 7.27 15.05 -7.21
N ALA A 299 6.93 14.90 -8.49
CA ALA A 299 6.20 15.94 -9.22
C ALA A 299 4.83 16.22 -8.58
N GLU A 300 4.05 15.16 -8.29
CA GLU A 300 2.74 15.29 -7.63
C GLU A 300 2.86 15.84 -6.20
N HIS A 301 3.87 15.42 -5.45
CA HIS A 301 4.13 15.95 -4.12
C HIS A 301 4.38 17.47 -4.13
N ARG A 302 5.20 17.95 -5.07
CA ARG A 302 5.49 19.38 -5.25
C ARG A 302 4.26 20.21 -5.65
N GLU A 303 3.36 19.64 -6.46
CA GLU A 303 2.15 20.33 -6.94
C GLU A 303 1.08 20.51 -5.86
N ASN A 304 1.08 19.66 -4.85
CA ASN A 304 0.00 19.60 -3.85
C ASN A 304 0.32 20.24 -2.50
N ASP A 305 1.45 20.93 -2.38
CA ASP A 305 1.83 21.72 -1.20
C ASP A 305 1.80 20.89 0.12
N ARG A 306 2.00 19.55 -0.01
CA ARG A 306 2.04 18.61 1.11
C ARG A 306 3.44 18.55 1.69
N THR A 307 3.53 18.19 2.96
CA THR A 307 4.81 18.02 3.64
C THR A 307 4.81 16.77 4.50
N GLY A 308 5.92 16.03 4.48
CA GLY A 308 6.17 14.88 5.34
C GLY A 308 6.89 15.21 6.65
N ARG A 309 7.13 16.48 6.94
CA ARG A 309 8.00 16.93 8.06
C ARG A 309 7.56 16.42 9.43
N GLU A 310 6.26 16.20 9.65
CA GLU A 310 5.69 15.73 10.90
C GLU A 310 5.88 14.22 11.15
N PHE A 311 6.33 13.46 10.13
CA PHE A 311 6.47 12.01 10.23
C PHE A 311 7.85 11.54 10.72
N GLY A 312 8.77 12.46 10.98
CA GLY A 312 10.10 12.14 11.48
C GLY A 312 10.68 13.26 12.35
N PRO A 313 11.95 13.15 12.78
CA PRO A 313 12.61 14.15 13.61
C PRO A 313 12.54 15.55 12.98
N ASP A 314 12.38 16.57 13.82
CA ASP A 314 12.48 17.95 13.37
C ASP A 314 13.90 18.32 12.94
N ARG A 315 14.02 19.36 12.11
CA ARG A 315 15.31 19.73 11.52
C ARG A 315 16.31 20.28 12.55
N ASP A 316 15.87 20.96 13.57
CA ASP A 316 16.75 21.55 14.57
C ASP A 316 17.43 20.46 15.41
N THR A 317 16.67 19.43 15.79
CA THR A 317 17.17 18.23 16.47
C THR A 317 18.15 17.48 15.57
N GLU A 318 17.81 17.26 14.30
CA GLU A 318 18.68 16.60 13.32
C GLU A 318 19.99 17.38 13.10
N THR A 319 19.93 18.71 12.96
CA THR A 319 21.10 19.57 12.77
C THR A 319 22.03 19.51 13.98
N THR A 320 21.47 19.59 15.18
CA THR A 320 22.26 19.46 16.42
C THR A 320 23.00 18.14 16.49
N LEU A 321 22.36 17.04 16.07
CA LEU A 321 22.98 15.72 16.02
C LEU A 321 24.10 15.65 14.99
N ILE A 322 23.87 16.20 13.79
CA ILE A 322 24.87 16.27 12.72
C ILE A 322 26.13 17.02 13.17
N ASP A 323 25.93 18.21 13.76
CA ASP A 323 27.04 19.05 14.24
C ASP A 323 27.86 18.32 15.30
N HIS A 324 27.20 17.66 16.26
CA HIS A 324 27.87 16.90 17.32
C HIS A 324 28.70 15.71 16.79
N LEU A 325 28.28 15.08 15.69
CA LEU A 325 28.97 13.93 15.10
C LEU A 325 30.11 14.32 14.16
N THR A 326 30.18 15.57 13.73
CA THR A 326 31.15 16.06 12.75
C THR A 326 32.20 17.01 13.33
N GLU A 327 32.09 17.37 14.62
CA GLU A 327 33.13 18.02 15.43
C GLU A 327 34.17 17.01 15.94
#